data_567050af9dfa63be88cb1b599a67b82c
#
_entry.id   567050af9dfa63be88cb1b599a67b82c
#
_cell.length_a   1.000
_cell.length_b   1.000
_cell.length_c   1.000
_cell.angle_alpha   90.00
_cell.angle_beta   90.00
_cell.angle_gamma   90.00
#
_symmetry.space_group_name_H-M   'P 1'
#
loop_
_entity.id
_entity.type
_entity.pdbx_description
1 polymer ?
#
loop_
_entity_poly.entity_id
_entity_poly.type
_entity_poly.pdbx_seq_one_letter_code
_entity_poly.pdbx_strand_id
1 'polypeptide(L)'
;MLQKQRKLILNDQQRDAMRRAGRVNASLMDYIRPHIKAGITTGRIDEMIAQWTLDNGHTAATLGYQNFPKSCCTSINEVICHGIPGDEELKEGDIVNIDVTTIVDGWHGDQSETFLIGEVSEERKAVTQCAFDCMHMAIDALTPGCTVSKIGETIVPEAHRRGFSVVREYVGHGLGKQFHLDPSIPHFPNRQSRIDRLFPGMCFTVEPMINAGTRYARCDKADGWTVRTKDGRPSAQFEHTVMMTEDGPEILTQCNDGPRKGHQF
;
A
#
# COMPACT_ATOMS: atom_id res chain seq x y z
N MET A 1 21.20 -11.72 -14.03
CA MET A 1 20.49 -10.88 -13.06
C MET A 1 20.28 -9.47 -13.58
N LEU A 2 21.29 -8.69 -13.89
CA LEU A 2 21.19 -7.33 -14.45
C LEU A 2 20.39 -7.23 -15.77
N GLN A 3 20.41 -8.25 -16.63
CA GLN A 3 19.60 -8.27 -17.87
C GLN A 3 18.09 -8.39 -17.59
N LYS A 4 17.69 -9.08 -16.50
CA LYS A 4 16.27 -9.23 -16.12
C LYS A 4 15.72 -7.89 -15.60
N GLN A 5 16.51 -7.19 -14.80
CA GLN A 5 16.14 -5.88 -14.23
C GLN A 5 16.08 -4.77 -15.29
N ARG A 6 16.91 -4.81 -16.34
CA ARG A 6 16.87 -3.85 -17.46
C ARG A 6 15.51 -3.82 -18.19
N LYS A 7 14.77 -4.93 -18.21
CA LYS A 7 13.42 -4.99 -18.82
C LYS A 7 12.34 -4.26 -17.99
N LEU A 8 12.65 -3.91 -16.74
CA LEU A 8 11.76 -3.19 -15.83
C LEU A 8 11.96 -1.67 -15.89
N ILE A 9 12.97 -1.21 -16.62
CA ILE A 9 13.27 0.22 -16.79
C ILE A 9 12.35 0.78 -17.86
N LEU A 10 11.50 1.70 -17.46
CA LEU A 10 10.55 2.39 -18.31
C LEU A 10 11.24 3.53 -19.09
N ASN A 11 10.86 3.70 -20.38
CA ASN A 11 11.21 4.89 -21.14
C ASN A 11 10.32 6.09 -20.73
N ASP A 12 10.62 7.30 -21.24
CA ASP A 12 9.94 8.52 -20.81
C ASP A 12 8.43 8.49 -21.05
N GLN A 13 7.97 7.98 -22.21
CA GLN A 13 6.55 7.83 -22.51
C GLN A 13 5.85 6.88 -21.52
N GLN A 14 6.51 5.81 -21.12
CA GLN A 14 6.01 4.83 -20.16
C GLN A 14 6.02 5.42 -18.73
N ARG A 15 7.06 6.18 -18.36
CA ARG A 15 7.11 6.92 -17.08
C ARG A 15 5.95 7.90 -16.96
N ASP A 16 5.64 8.64 -18.04
CA ASP A 16 4.49 9.57 -18.06
C ASP A 16 3.15 8.84 -17.96
N ALA A 17 3.04 7.63 -18.52
CA ALA A 17 1.87 6.79 -18.35
C ALA A 17 1.70 6.32 -16.89
N MET A 18 2.78 5.93 -16.22
CA MET A 18 2.77 5.61 -14.78
C MET A 18 2.38 6.82 -13.93
N ARG A 19 2.90 8.02 -14.23
CA ARG A 19 2.49 9.25 -13.53
C ARG A 19 1.00 9.53 -13.70
N ARG A 20 0.43 9.28 -14.91
CA ARG A 20 -1.03 9.40 -15.11
C ARG A 20 -1.80 8.40 -14.28
N ALA A 21 -1.40 7.12 -14.29
CA ALA A 21 -2.04 6.07 -13.50
C ALA A 21 -2.00 6.39 -12.00
N GLY A 22 -0.84 6.82 -11.48
CA GLY A 22 -0.69 7.23 -10.09
C GLY A 22 -1.60 8.41 -9.71
N ARG A 23 -1.67 9.45 -10.56
CA ARG A 23 -2.58 10.60 -10.29
C ARG A 23 -4.05 10.22 -10.31
N VAL A 24 -4.48 9.34 -11.22
CA VAL A 24 -5.87 8.86 -11.25
C VAL A 24 -6.18 8.07 -9.98
N ASN A 25 -5.27 7.20 -9.57
CA ASN A 25 -5.43 6.42 -8.33
C ASN A 25 -5.50 7.33 -7.09
N ALA A 26 -4.64 8.36 -7.02
CA ALA A 26 -4.70 9.37 -5.97
C ALA A 26 -6.05 10.14 -5.96
N SER A 27 -6.59 10.46 -7.14
CA SER A 27 -7.91 11.12 -7.25
C SER A 27 -9.05 10.21 -6.78
N LEU A 28 -8.97 8.89 -6.99
CA LEU A 28 -9.92 7.93 -6.43
C LEU A 28 -9.85 7.92 -4.90
N MET A 29 -8.65 7.94 -4.33
CA MET A 29 -8.49 7.98 -2.87
C MET A 29 -9.02 9.29 -2.30
N ASP A 30 -8.76 10.45 -2.94
CA ASP A 30 -9.33 11.74 -2.53
C ASP A 30 -10.87 11.73 -2.62
N TYR A 31 -11.45 11.08 -3.65
CA TYR A 31 -12.91 10.94 -3.79
C TYR A 31 -13.54 10.12 -2.67
N ILE A 32 -12.94 8.99 -2.30
CA ILE A 32 -13.55 8.10 -1.28
C ILE A 32 -13.33 8.62 0.14
N ARG A 33 -12.25 9.38 0.42
CA ARG A 33 -11.84 9.86 1.73
C ARG A 33 -12.98 10.45 2.59
N PRO A 34 -13.81 11.41 2.11
CA PRO A 34 -14.86 12.01 2.94
C PRO A 34 -16.00 11.06 3.31
N HIS A 35 -16.04 9.88 2.69
CA HIS A 35 -17.05 8.86 2.94
C HIS A 35 -16.60 7.82 3.97
N ILE A 36 -15.29 7.75 4.29
CA ILE A 36 -14.74 6.80 5.26
C ILE A 36 -14.99 7.31 6.67
N LYS A 37 -16.10 6.85 7.27
CA LYS A 37 -16.57 7.26 8.61
C LYS A 37 -17.43 6.18 9.24
N ALA A 38 -17.68 6.28 10.54
CA ALA A 38 -18.60 5.37 11.25
C ALA A 38 -19.97 5.30 10.58
N GLY A 39 -20.55 4.11 10.52
CA GLY A 39 -21.84 3.81 9.92
C GLY A 39 -21.81 3.42 8.44
N ILE A 40 -20.68 3.56 7.75
CA ILE A 40 -20.57 3.04 6.38
C ILE A 40 -20.14 1.57 6.41
N THR A 41 -20.71 0.74 5.54
CA THR A 41 -20.26 -0.64 5.34
C THR A 41 -19.08 -0.69 4.38
N THR A 42 -18.19 -1.66 4.57
CA THR A 42 -17.06 -1.87 3.65
C THR A 42 -17.53 -2.21 2.24
N GLY A 43 -18.66 -2.92 2.10
CA GLY A 43 -19.30 -3.16 0.80
C GLY A 43 -19.76 -1.88 0.10
N ARG A 44 -20.25 -0.88 0.87
CA ARG A 44 -20.61 0.42 0.28
C ARG A 44 -19.39 1.19 -0.20
N ILE A 45 -18.26 1.09 0.50
CA ILE A 45 -16.98 1.66 0.06
C ILE A 45 -16.56 1.04 -1.27
N ASP A 46 -16.61 -0.28 -1.39
CA ASP A 46 -16.29 -1.01 -2.62
C ASP A 46 -17.19 -0.59 -3.79
N GLU A 47 -18.50 -0.49 -3.57
CA GLU A 47 -19.46 -0.03 -4.61
C GLU A 47 -19.10 1.37 -5.13
N MET A 48 -18.77 2.30 -4.24
CA MET A 48 -18.40 3.66 -4.61
C MET A 48 -17.08 3.70 -5.39
N ILE A 49 -16.09 2.92 -4.98
CA ILE A 49 -14.80 2.78 -5.67
C ILE A 49 -15.02 2.19 -7.07
N ALA A 50 -15.79 1.11 -7.17
CA ALA A 50 -16.10 0.47 -8.44
C ALA A 50 -16.81 1.42 -9.39
N GLN A 51 -17.84 2.13 -8.91
CA GLN A 51 -18.62 3.06 -9.73
C GLN A 51 -17.77 4.23 -10.19
N TRP A 52 -17.00 4.88 -9.29
CA TRP A 52 -16.10 5.98 -9.67
C TRP A 52 -15.09 5.55 -10.73
N THR A 53 -14.49 4.37 -10.55
CA THR A 53 -13.51 3.83 -11.49
C THR A 53 -14.12 3.63 -12.88
N LEU A 54 -15.32 3.06 -12.94
CA LEU A 54 -16.06 2.86 -14.19
C LEU A 54 -16.46 4.19 -14.86
N ASP A 55 -17.01 5.14 -14.11
CA ASP A 55 -17.47 6.44 -14.60
C ASP A 55 -16.31 7.28 -15.18
N ASN A 56 -15.11 7.07 -14.70
CA ASN A 56 -13.89 7.72 -15.21
C ASN A 56 -13.20 6.92 -16.33
N GLY A 57 -13.83 5.81 -16.82
CA GLY A 57 -13.31 5.02 -17.93
C GLY A 57 -12.10 4.14 -17.58
N HIS A 58 -11.93 3.80 -16.32
CA HIS A 58 -10.84 2.99 -15.81
C HIS A 58 -11.32 1.61 -15.33
N THR A 59 -10.38 0.76 -14.89
CA THR A 59 -10.69 -0.59 -14.40
C THR A 59 -10.08 -0.76 -13.01
N ALA A 60 -10.83 -1.33 -12.06
CA ALA A 60 -10.29 -1.77 -10.78
C ALA A 60 -9.44 -3.04 -10.98
N ALA A 61 -8.15 -2.96 -10.65
CA ALA A 61 -7.21 -4.04 -10.91
C ALA A 61 -7.43 -5.27 -10.00
N THR A 62 -7.96 -5.03 -8.80
CA THR A 62 -8.22 -6.09 -7.81
C THR A 62 -9.39 -7.00 -8.21
N LEU A 63 -10.42 -6.44 -8.89
CA LEU A 63 -11.61 -7.21 -9.26
C LEU A 63 -11.27 -8.35 -10.23
N GLY A 64 -11.45 -9.58 -9.78
CA GLY A 64 -11.13 -10.79 -10.54
C GLY A 64 -9.64 -11.19 -10.53
N TYR A 65 -8.76 -10.37 -9.96
CA TYR A 65 -7.35 -10.74 -9.83
C TYR A 65 -7.20 -11.98 -8.94
N GLN A 66 -6.66 -13.06 -9.51
CA GLN A 66 -6.58 -14.37 -8.83
C GLN A 66 -7.89 -14.79 -8.12
N ASN A 67 -9.03 -14.43 -8.70
CA ASN A 67 -10.38 -14.63 -8.18
C ASN A 67 -10.75 -13.75 -6.96
N PHE A 68 -10.05 -12.66 -6.69
CA PHE A 68 -10.49 -11.69 -5.67
C PHE A 68 -11.83 -11.06 -6.09
N PRO A 69 -12.85 -11.04 -5.20
CA PRO A 69 -14.23 -10.78 -5.64
C PRO A 69 -14.65 -9.30 -5.67
N LYS A 70 -13.73 -8.37 -5.32
CA LYS A 70 -14.04 -6.98 -5.05
C LYS A 70 -13.09 -6.00 -5.76
N SER A 71 -13.48 -4.73 -5.81
CA SER A 71 -12.73 -3.66 -6.51
C SER A 71 -11.66 -2.97 -5.66
N CYS A 72 -11.66 -3.23 -4.36
CA CYS A 72 -10.66 -2.76 -3.41
C CYS A 72 -10.50 -3.75 -2.26
N CYS A 73 -9.47 -3.54 -1.41
CA CYS A 73 -9.41 -4.23 -0.12
C CYS A 73 -9.79 -3.26 1.01
N THR A 74 -10.44 -3.79 2.07
CA THR A 74 -10.81 -3.05 3.27
C THR A 74 -10.38 -3.85 4.49
N SER A 75 -9.34 -3.37 5.19
CA SER A 75 -8.69 -4.12 6.26
C SER A 75 -8.87 -3.39 7.60
N ILE A 76 -9.78 -3.91 8.44
CA ILE A 76 -10.19 -3.28 9.71
C ILE A 76 -9.37 -3.85 10.86
N ASN A 77 -8.85 -3.00 11.72
CA ASN A 77 -8.19 -3.30 13.01
C ASN A 77 -7.04 -4.34 12.90
N GLU A 78 -7.31 -5.59 13.29
CA GLU A 78 -6.34 -6.69 13.24
C GLU A 78 -6.18 -7.31 11.84
N VAL A 79 -6.95 -6.88 10.85
CA VAL A 79 -6.74 -7.28 9.46
C VAL A 79 -5.55 -6.52 8.91
N ILE A 80 -4.52 -7.25 8.48
CA ILE A 80 -3.26 -6.70 7.97
C ILE A 80 -3.46 -6.16 6.55
N CYS A 81 -4.02 -7.00 5.67
CA CYS A 81 -4.26 -6.69 4.25
C CYS A 81 -5.29 -7.65 3.65
N HIS A 82 -5.70 -7.36 2.41
CA HIS A 82 -6.59 -8.19 1.59
C HIS A 82 -7.96 -8.48 2.22
N GLY A 83 -8.43 -7.64 3.16
CA GLY A 83 -9.78 -7.76 3.69
C GLY A 83 -10.81 -7.59 2.58
N ILE A 84 -11.77 -8.53 2.48
CA ILE A 84 -12.81 -8.52 1.44
C ILE A 84 -13.96 -7.61 1.88
N PRO A 85 -14.29 -6.55 1.13
CA PRO A 85 -15.46 -5.71 1.41
C PRO A 85 -16.77 -6.48 1.49
N GLY A 86 -17.59 -6.17 2.50
CA GLY A 86 -18.88 -6.84 2.76
C GLY A 86 -19.80 -6.00 3.64
N ASP A 87 -20.64 -6.68 4.42
CA ASP A 87 -21.64 -6.05 5.29
C ASP A 87 -21.06 -5.49 6.60
N GLU A 88 -19.74 -5.60 6.82
CA GLU A 88 -19.09 -5.07 8.02
C GLU A 88 -19.15 -3.54 8.02
N GLU A 89 -19.75 -2.98 9.08
CA GLU A 89 -19.91 -1.55 9.28
C GLU A 89 -18.74 -0.99 10.10
N LEU A 90 -18.15 0.12 9.65
CA LEU A 90 -17.13 0.85 10.40
C LEU A 90 -17.72 1.48 11.65
N LYS A 91 -17.02 1.37 12.77
CA LYS A 91 -17.43 1.87 14.09
C LYS A 91 -16.47 2.93 14.62
N GLU A 92 -16.98 3.81 15.46
CA GLU A 92 -16.12 4.70 16.25
C GLU A 92 -15.02 3.90 16.97
N GLY A 93 -13.82 4.39 16.87
CA GLY A 93 -12.63 3.74 17.44
C GLY A 93 -11.92 2.77 16.48
N ASP A 94 -12.48 2.41 15.33
CA ASP A 94 -11.80 1.55 14.35
C ASP A 94 -10.66 2.28 13.63
N ILE A 95 -9.70 1.51 13.16
CA ILE A 95 -8.81 1.90 12.06
C ILE A 95 -9.12 1.00 10.87
N VAL A 96 -9.11 1.56 9.67
CA VAL A 96 -9.35 0.78 8.44
C VAL A 96 -8.36 1.18 7.35
N ASN A 97 -7.67 0.20 6.78
CA ASN A 97 -6.88 0.42 5.57
C ASN A 97 -7.80 0.23 4.36
N ILE A 98 -7.78 1.22 3.46
CA ILE A 98 -8.42 1.17 2.14
C ILE A 98 -7.30 1.07 1.12
N ASP A 99 -7.33 0.01 0.32
CA ASP A 99 -6.31 -0.32 -0.66
C ASP A 99 -6.95 -0.40 -2.05
N VAL A 100 -6.47 0.44 -2.95
CA VAL A 100 -7.05 0.66 -4.29
C VAL A 100 -5.99 0.61 -5.36
N THR A 101 -6.25 -0.19 -6.41
CA THR A 101 -5.42 -0.24 -7.60
C THR A 101 -6.26 0.01 -8.84
N THR A 102 -5.89 1.03 -9.61
CA THR A 102 -6.56 1.37 -10.88
C THR A 102 -5.72 1.03 -12.10
N ILE A 103 -6.37 0.57 -13.17
CA ILE A 103 -5.75 0.40 -14.49
C ILE A 103 -6.17 1.57 -15.38
N VAL A 104 -5.21 2.37 -15.80
CA VAL A 104 -5.37 3.55 -16.66
C VAL A 104 -4.58 3.35 -17.95
N ASP A 105 -5.25 3.22 -19.08
CA ASP A 105 -4.61 2.92 -20.37
C ASP A 105 -3.66 1.71 -20.32
N GLY A 106 -4.01 0.70 -19.52
CA GLY A 106 -3.21 -0.52 -19.31
C GLY A 106 -2.04 -0.37 -18.34
N TRP A 107 -1.93 0.73 -17.58
CA TRP A 107 -0.93 0.97 -16.53
C TRP A 107 -1.58 1.01 -15.15
N HIS A 108 -0.91 0.45 -14.15
CA HIS A 108 -1.42 0.36 -12.78
C HIS A 108 -0.95 1.53 -11.93
N GLY A 109 -1.88 2.13 -11.20
CA GLY A 109 -1.60 3.00 -10.06
C GLY A 109 -2.10 2.30 -8.80
N ASP A 110 -1.29 2.23 -7.77
CA ASP A 110 -1.50 1.42 -6.58
C ASP A 110 -1.19 2.19 -5.32
N GLN A 111 -2.10 2.21 -4.37
CA GLN A 111 -1.89 2.85 -3.05
C GLN A 111 -2.86 2.37 -2.00
N SER A 112 -2.45 2.48 -0.75
CA SER A 112 -3.34 2.30 0.40
C SER A 112 -3.16 3.36 1.47
N GLU A 113 -4.22 3.58 2.24
CA GLU A 113 -4.21 4.50 3.37
C GLU A 113 -5.00 3.93 4.54
N THR A 114 -4.48 4.06 5.75
CA THR A 114 -5.19 3.74 6.99
C THR A 114 -5.89 4.97 7.53
N PHE A 115 -7.22 4.89 7.66
CA PHE A 115 -8.11 5.91 8.23
C PHE A 115 -8.42 5.61 9.70
N LEU A 116 -8.46 6.66 10.51
CA LEU A 116 -8.94 6.61 11.89
C LEU A 116 -10.41 6.97 11.90
N ILE A 117 -11.26 6.13 12.51
CA ILE A 117 -12.71 6.33 12.55
C ILE A 117 -13.08 6.94 13.90
N GLY A 118 -13.29 8.27 13.91
CA GLY A 118 -13.54 9.01 15.13
C GLY A 118 -12.36 8.97 16.12
N GLU A 119 -12.65 8.88 17.41
CA GLU A 119 -11.62 8.76 18.45
C GLU A 119 -11.14 7.33 18.60
N VAL A 120 -9.88 7.07 18.27
CA VAL A 120 -9.26 5.76 18.37
C VAL A 120 -8.39 5.65 19.62
N SER A 121 -8.10 4.41 20.03
CA SER A 121 -7.16 4.17 21.15
C SER A 121 -5.74 4.64 20.79
N GLU A 122 -4.95 4.98 21.81
CA GLU A 122 -3.55 5.38 21.65
C GLU A 122 -2.72 4.32 20.92
N GLU A 123 -3.01 3.03 21.13
CA GLU A 123 -2.35 1.94 20.43
C GLU A 123 -2.63 1.97 18.91
N ARG A 124 -3.89 2.14 18.51
CA ARG A 124 -4.31 2.24 17.11
C ARG A 124 -3.72 3.48 16.44
N LYS A 125 -3.75 4.59 17.13
CA LYS A 125 -3.13 5.84 16.68
C LYS A 125 -1.62 5.69 16.49
N ALA A 126 -0.94 5.12 17.47
CA ALA A 126 0.51 4.96 17.44
C ALA A 126 1.00 3.98 16.37
N VAL A 127 0.28 2.86 16.13
CA VAL A 127 0.65 1.92 15.05
C VAL A 127 0.39 2.53 13.67
N THR A 128 -0.70 3.30 13.50
CA THR A 128 -1.01 4.05 12.28
C THR A 128 0.08 5.08 11.98
N GLN A 129 0.45 5.90 12.98
CA GLN A 129 1.54 6.87 12.83
C GLN A 129 2.87 6.18 12.48
N CYS A 130 3.16 5.03 13.11
CA CYS A 130 4.38 4.30 12.82
C CYS A 130 4.43 3.78 11.38
N ALA A 131 3.34 3.22 10.85
CA ALA A 131 3.26 2.73 9.48
C ALA A 131 3.46 3.88 8.47
N PHE A 132 2.80 5.01 8.70
CA PHE A 132 2.94 6.22 7.88
C PHE A 132 4.36 6.77 7.86
N ASP A 133 4.96 6.95 9.04
CA ASP A 133 6.33 7.46 9.14
C ASP A 133 7.34 6.50 8.52
N CYS A 134 7.20 5.20 8.78
CA CYS A 134 8.07 4.15 8.20
C CYS A 134 8.05 4.16 6.67
N MET A 135 6.89 4.31 6.05
CA MET A 135 6.77 4.41 4.60
C MET A 135 7.55 5.62 4.07
N HIS A 136 7.30 6.81 4.61
CA HIS A 136 7.98 8.03 4.16
C HIS A 136 9.49 8.00 4.42
N MET A 137 9.93 7.52 5.59
CA MET A 137 11.35 7.37 5.91
C MET A 137 12.05 6.42 4.95
N ALA A 138 11.37 5.32 4.59
CA ALA A 138 11.91 4.35 3.62
C ALA A 138 12.04 4.97 2.23
N ILE A 139 11.03 5.70 1.74
CA ILE A 139 11.07 6.38 0.45
C ILE A 139 12.19 7.42 0.43
N ASP A 140 12.31 8.26 1.46
CA ASP A 140 13.36 9.28 1.57
C ASP A 140 14.79 8.71 1.59
N ALA A 141 14.95 7.50 2.12
CA ALA A 141 16.26 6.86 2.20
C ALA A 141 16.76 6.29 0.87
N LEU A 142 15.90 6.26 -0.16
CA LEU A 142 16.25 5.70 -1.47
C LEU A 142 17.11 6.65 -2.28
N THR A 143 18.05 6.07 -3.02
CA THR A 143 18.87 6.76 -4.00
C THR A 143 18.98 5.93 -5.28
N PRO A 144 19.18 6.54 -6.45
CA PRO A 144 19.31 5.80 -7.70
C PRO A 144 20.37 4.69 -7.64
N GLY A 145 19.96 3.46 -7.96
CA GLY A 145 20.83 2.29 -7.91
C GLY A 145 21.08 1.69 -6.54
N CYS A 146 20.43 2.18 -5.47
CA CYS A 146 20.50 1.55 -4.15
C CYS A 146 19.91 0.13 -4.17
N THR A 147 20.22 -0.66 -3.15
CA THR A 147 19.61 -1.99 -2.98
C THR A 147 18.20 -1.88 -2.44
N VAL A 148 17.33 -2.82 -2.81
CA VAL A 148 15.97 -2.94 -2.24
C VAL A 148 16.00 -3.08 -0.72
N SER A 149 17.05 -3.69 -0.15
CA SER A 149 17.19 -3.86 1.31
C SER A 149 17.20 -2.55 2.09
N LYS A 150 17.52 -1.42 1.43
CA LYS A 150 17.52 -0.09 2.04
C LYS A 150 16.16 0.25 2.66
N ILE A 151 15.06 -0.19 2.03
CA ILE A 151 13.68 -0.04 2.54
C ILE A 151 13.55 -0.71 3.90
N GLY A 152 13.78 -2.01 3.96
CA GLY A 152 13.64 -2.76 5.21
C GLY A 152 14.68 -2.40 6.28
N GLU A 153 15.90 -2.01 5.87
CA GLU A 153 16.95 -1.51 6.77
C GLU A 153 16.57 -0.19 7.45
N THR A 154 15.68 0.59 6.82
CA THR A 154 15.12 1.83 7.40
C THR A 154 13.91 1.53 8.29
N ILE A 155 12.97 0.70 7.81
CA ILE A 155 11.68 0.44 8.49
C ILE A 155 11.86 -0.35 9.78
N VAL A 156 12.62 -1.47 9.75
CA VAL A 156 12.67 -2.40 10.88
C VAL A 156 13.21 -1.77 12.17
N PRO A 157 14.33 -1.01 12.16
CA PRO A 157 14.81 -0.35 13.37
C PRO A 157 13.81 0.66 13.95
N GLU A 158 13.13 1.43 13.10
CA GLU A 158 12.17 2.44 13.54
C GLU A 158 10.91 1.80 14.14
N ALA A 159 10.33 0.80 13.48
CA ALA A 159 9.18 0.06 14.01
C ALA A 159 9.52 -0.58 15.39
N HIS A 160 10.67 -1.24 15.50
CA HIS A 160 11.12 -1.85 16.75
C HIS A 160 11.38 -0.80 17.85
N ARG A 161 11.96 0.35 17.51
CA ARG A 161 12.18 1.45 18.46
C ARG A 161 10.89 1.95 19.09
N ARG A 162 9.78 1.92 18.31
CA ARG A 162 8.42 2.28 18.78
C ARG A 162 7.68 1.11 19.45
N GLY A 163 8.27 -0.07 19.53
CA GLY A 163 7.68 -1.25 20.15
C GLY A 163 6.75 -2.04 19.23
N PHE A 164 6.81 -1.81 17.92
CA PHE A 164 6.01 -2.47 16.88
C PHE A 164 6.81 -3.49 16.09
N SER A 165 6.13 -4.30 15.29
CA SER A 165 6.78 -5.31 14.44
C SER A 165 6.35 -5.22 12.99
N VAL A 166 7.26 -5.64 12.09
CA VAL A 166 7.07 -5.58 10.64
C VAL A 166 6.65 -6.95 10.11
N VAL A 167 5.55 -7.03 9.37
CA VAL A 167 5.08 -8.24 8.69
C VAL A 167 6.11 -8.68 7.65
N ARG A 168 6.25 -10.00 7.44
CA ARG A 168 7.23 -10.57 6.52
C ARG A 168 6.63 -11.51 5.46
N GLU A 169 5.40 -11.91 5.64
CA GLU A 169 4.68 -12.83 4.76
C GLU A 169 4.15 -12.13 3.50
N TYR A 170 3.97 -10.81 3.57
CA TYR A 170 3.51 -9.95 2.48
C TYR A 170 4.51 -8.83 2.28
N VAL A 171 4.66 -8.39 1.03
CA VAL A 171 5.73 -7.48 0.61
C VAL A 171 5.26 -6.63 -0.57
N GLY A 172 5.87 -5.50 -0.78
CA GLY A 172 5.68 -4.69 -1.97
C GLY A 172 6.27 -5.33 -3.23
N HIS A 173 6.03 -4.71 -4.36
CA HIS A 173 6.34 -5.27 -5.66
C HIS A 173 6.67 -4.19 -6.70
N GLY A 174 7.33 -4.58 -7.78
CA GLY A 174 7.35 -3.78 -8.99
C GLY A 174 5.97 -3.73 -9.63
N LEU A 175 5.63 -2.65 -10.32
CA LEU A 175 4.39 -2.55 -11.07
C LEU A 175 4.56 -1.75 -12.38
N GLY A 176 3.57 -1.87 -13.26
CA GLY A 176 3.59 -1.22 -14.56
C GLY A 176 2.37 -1.62 -15.39
N LYS A 177 2.59 -2.29 -16.52
CA LYS A 177 1.50 -2.94 -17.28
C LYS A 177 0.97 -4.22 -16.65
N GLN A 178 1.62 -4.72 -15.63
CA GLN A 178 1.15 -5.83 -14.81
C GLN A 178 1.07 -5.35 -13.36
N PHE A 179 0.13 -5.89 -12.62
CA PHE A 179 -0.14 -5.51 -11.24
C PHE A 179 1.09 -5.83 -10.36
N HIS A 180 1.57 -7.05 -10.40
CA HIS A 180 2.73 -7.50 -9.62
C HIS A 180 3.87 -7.89 -10.55
N LEU A 181 5.00 -7.20 -10.42
CA LEU A 181 6.24 -7.43 -11.16
C LEU A 181 7.42 -7.61 -10.21
N ASP A 182 8.51 -8.14 -10.73
CA ASP A 182 9.83 -8.03 -10.08
C ASP A 182 10.27 -6.54 -10.00
N PRO A 183 11.10 -6.16 -9.02
CA PRO A 183 11.53 -6.97 -7.89
C PRO A 183 10.47 -7.06 -6.80
N SER A 184 10.52 -8.11 -5.99
CA SER A 184 9.85 -8.12 -4.69
C SER A 184 10.47 -7.04 -3.79
N ILE A 185 9.64 -6.29 -3.07
CA ILE A 185 10.03 -5.16 -2.20
C ILE A 185 9.74 -5.50 -0.73
N PRO A 186 10.54 -6.34 -0.07
CA PRO A 186 10.32 -6.64 1.34
C PRO A 186 10.63 -5.44 2.23
N HIS A 187 9.77 -5.22 3.24
CA HIS A 187 9.92 -4.18 4.24
C HIS A 187 10.86 -4.61 5.40
N PHE A 188 11.63 -5.65 5.15
CA PHE A 188 12.66 -6.19 6.05
C PHE A 188 13.88 -6.67 5.24
N PRO A 189 15.11 -6.60 5.78
CA PRO A 189 16.28 -7.05 5.05
C PRO A 189 16.27 -8.59 4.87
N ASN A 190 16.47 -9.05 3.62
CA ASN A 190 16.68 -10.45 3.31
C ASN A 190 17.81 -10.62 2.27
N ARG A 191 18.15 -11.86 1.93
CA ARG A 191 19.26 -12.15 1.01
C ARG A 191 19.00 -11.55 -0.39
N GLN A 192 17.78 -11.68 -0.92
CA GLN A 192 17.44 -11.23 -2.27
C GLN A 192 17.41 -9.70 -2.35
N SER A 193 16.80 -9.03 -1.37
CA SER A 193 16.71 -7.57 -1.34
C SER A 193 18.07 -6.86 -1.26
N ARG A 194 19.13 -7.54 -0.76
CA ARG A 194 20.51 -7.04 -0.76
C ARG A 194 21.19 -7.13 -2.12
N ILE A 195 20.60 -7.87 -3.06
CA ILE A 195 21.14 -8.07 -4.41
C ILE A 195 20.38 -7.22 -5.42
N ASP A 196 19.04 -7.17 -5.29
CA ASP A 196 18.20 -6.41 -6.19
C ASP A 196 18.40 -4.91 -5.99
N ARG A 197 18.35 -4.16 -7.11
CA ARG A 197 18.62 -2.72 -7.12
C ARG A 197 17.49 -1.96 -7.78
N LEU A 198 17.27 -0.74 -7.32
CA LEU A 198 16.29 0.21 -7.82
C LEU A 198 16.97 1.19 -8.76
N PHE A 199 16.83 0.97 -10.06
CA PHE A 199 17.41 1.84 -11.08
C PHE A 199 16.41 2.91 -11.56
N PRO A 200 16.89 4.05 -12.05
CA PRO A 200 16.03 5.06 -12.69
C PRO A 200 15.14 4.44 -13.78
N GLY A 201 13.85 4.79 -13.75
CA GLY A 201 12.80 4.25 -14.59
C GLY A 201 12.08 3.01 -14.06
N MET A 202 12.47 2.47 -12.91
CA MET A 202 11.71 1.40 -12.25
C MET A 202 10.58 1.97 -11.40
N CYS A 203 9.39 1.35 -11.47
CA CYS A 203 8.26 1.64 -10.60
C CYS A 203 8.02 0.46 -9.65
N PHE A 204 7.69 0.75 -8.41
CA PHE A 204 7.48 -0.23 -7.34
C PHE A 204 6.61 0.36 -6.23
N THR A 205 6.05 -0.49 -5.37
CA THR A 205 5.32 -0.06 -4.18
C THR A 205 6.23 -0.04 -2.94
N VAL A 206 5.93 0.89 -2.03
CA VAL A 206 6.46 0.91 -0.66
C VAL A 206 5.26 0.92 0.27
N GLU A 207 5.03 -0.22 0.94
CA GLU A 207 3.76 -0.53 1.61
C GLU A 207 3.97 -1.26 2.96
N PRO A 208 4.71 -0.71 3.92
CA PRO A 208 4.99 -1.40 5.17
C PRO A 208 3.73 -1.72 5.96
N MET A 209 3.53 -3.00 6.28
CA MET A 209 2.51 -3.49 7.20
C MET A 209 3.11 -3.59 8.60
N ILE A 210 2.63 -2.77 9.53
CA ILE A 210 3.13 -2.64 10.89
C ILE A 210 2.09 -3.17 11.88
N ASN A 211 2.49 -4.18 12.68
CA ASN A 211 1.63 -4.77 13.71
C ASN A 211 1.95 -4.19 15.08
N ALA A 212 0.92 -3.89 15.87
CA ALA A 212 1.08 -3.48 17.27
C ALA A 212 1.63 -4.60 18.17
N GLY A 213 1.41 -5.85 17.76
CA GLY A 213 1.88 -7.04 18.46
C GLY A 213 2.98 -7.79 17.72
N THR A 214 2.81 -9.10 17.60
CA THR A 214 3.76 -9.97 16.91
C THR A 214 3.70 -9.76 15.39
N ARG A 215 4.82 -9.99 14.70
CA ARG A 215 4.93 -9.85 13.24
C ARG A 215 4.17 -10.90 12.43
N TYR A 216 3.65 -11.93 13.09
CA TYR A 216 3.11 -13.10 12.39
C TYR A 216 1.71 -12.84 11.84
N ALA A 217 1.52 -13.24 10.60
CA ALA A 217 0.25 -13.21 9.90
C ALA A 217 -0.40 -14.60 9.80
N ARG A 218 -1.70 -14.61 9.59
CA ARG A 218 -2.47 -15.81 9.17
C ARG A 218 -3.49 -15.41 8.13
N CYS A 219 -3.53 -16.14 7.04
CA CYS A 219 -4.60 -16.03 6.05
C CYS A 219 -5.84 -16.77 6.55
N ASP A 220 -7.01 -16.17 6.38
CA ASP A 220 -8.29 -16.83 6.67
C ASP A 220 -8.54 -17.93 5.63
N LYS A 221 -8.76 -19.15 6.13
CA LYS A 221 -9.00 -20.32 5.28
C LYS A 221 -10.40 -20.34 4.67
N ALA A 222 -11.34 -19.59 5.23
CA ALA A 222 -12.71 -19.56 4.77
C ALA A 222 -12.86 -18.79 3.46
N ASP A 223 -12.12 -17.68 3.32
CA ASP A 223 -12.17 -16.84 2.12
C ASP A 223 -10.90 -16.92 1.26
N GLY A 224 -9.78 -17.41 1.83
CA GLY A 224 -8.50 -17.57 1.15
C GLY A 224 -7.74 -16.28 0.89
N TRP A 225 -8.21 -15.12 1.40
CA TRP A 225 -7.67 -13.80 1.14
C TRP A 225 -7.36 -13.00 2.40
N THR A 226 -8.34 -12.81 3.27
CA THR A 226 -8.20 -11.96 4.46
C THR A 226 -7.03 -12.37 5.33
N VAL A 227 -6.09 -11.45 5.53
CA VAL A 227 -4.88 -11.68 6.33
C VAL A 227 -5.00 -10.97 7.67
N ARG A 228 -4.87 -11.70 8.76
CA ARG A 228 -5.01 -11.17 10.12
C ARG A 228 -3.73 -11.35 10.93
N THR A 229 -3.54 -10.49 11.92
CA THR A 229 -2.51 -10.70 12.94
C THR A 229 -2.80 -11.99 13.74
N LYS A 230 -1.74 -12.70 14.14
CA LYS A 230 -1.93 -13.94 14.92
C LYS A 230 -2.41 -13.71 16.34
N ASP A 231 -2.11 -12.56 16.90
CA ASP A 231 -2.42 -12.21 18.30
C ASP A 231 -3.66 -11.31 18.44
N GLY A 232 -4.31 -10.94 17.33
CA GLY A 232 -5.51 -10.12 17.33
C GLY A 232 -5.27 -8.64 17.64
N ARG A 233 -4.01 -8.20 17.75
CA ARG A 233 -3.67 -6.79 17.94
C ARG A 233 -3.74 -6.02 16.61
N PRO A 234 -3.96 -4.69 16.63
CA PRO A 234 -4.14 -3.91 15.41
C PRO A 234 -2.90 -3.92 14.51
N SER A 235 -3.16 -3.77 13.22
CA SER A 235 -2.18 -3.56 12.16
C SER A 235 -2.54 -2.31 11.37
N ALA A 236 -1.54 -1.60 10.84
CA ALA A 236 -1.73 -0.47 9.94
C ALA A 236 -0.77 -0.57 8.75
N GLN A 237 -1.24 -0.07 7.61
CA GLN A 237 -0.48 0.01 6.37
C GLN A 237 -0.70 1.36 5.71
N PHE A 238 0.33 1.88 5.07
CA PHE A 238 0.27 2.93 4.07
C PHE A 238 1.08 2.50 2.88
N GLU A 239 0.67 2.91 1.71
CA GLU A 239 1.33 2.54 0.48
C GLU A 239 1.38 3.68 -0.51
N HIS A 240 2.50 3.77 -1.20
CA HIS A 240 2.62 4.57 -2.41
C HIS A 240 3.27 3.79 -3.55
N THR A 241 2.78 4.03 -4.77
CA THR A 241 3.55 3.78 -5.98
C THR A 241 4.67 4.81 -6.07
N VAL A 242 5.89 4.32 -6.18
CA VAL A 242 7.12 5.12 -6.28
C VAL A 242 7.82 4.82 -7.59
N MET A 243 8.28 5.85 -8.28
CA MET A 243 9.21 5.70 -9.41
C MET A 243 10.60 6.16 -8.99
N MET A 244 11.60 5.33 -9.22
CA MET A 244 12.98 5.80 -9.12
C MET A 244 13.30 6.68 -10.33
N THR A 245 13.72 7.90 -10.10
CA THR A 245 14.22 8.83 -11.12
C THR A 245 15.74 8.98 -11.02
N GLU A 246 16.33 9.72 -11.91
CA GLU A 246 17.75 10.07 -11.88
C GLU A 246 18.12 10.93 -10.66
N ASP A 247 17.16 11.70 -10.13
CA ASP A 247 17.32 12.61 -8.98
C ASP A 247 16.91 11.99 -7.64
N GLY A 248 16.27 10.80 -7.67
CA GLY A 248 15.75 10.10 -6.48
C GLY A 248 14.34 9.55 -6.65
N PRO A 249 13.68 9.11 -5.57
CA PRO A 249 12.34 8.58 -5.62
C PRO A 249 11.28 9.67 -5.87
N GLU A 250 10.34 9.40 -6.77
CA GLU A 250 9.16 10.21 -7.05
C GLU A 250 7.90 9.44 -6.61
N ILE A 251 7.10 10.00 -5.69
CA ILE A 251 5.81 9.43 -5.30
C ILE A 251 4.78 9.77 -6.39
N LEU A 252 4.19 8.74 -7.01
CA LEU A 252 3.22 8.91 -8.09
C LEU A 252 1.77 9.02 -7.61
N THR A 253 1.48 8.56 -6.42
CA THR A 253 0.13 8.43 -5.83
C THR A 253 -0.10 9.42 -4.69
N GLN A 254 0.55 10.58 -4.69
CA GLN A 254 0.33 11.60 -3.68
C GLN A 254 -1.07 12.23 -3.85
N CYS A 255 -1.94 12.05 -2.85
CA CYS A 255 -3.25 12.67 -2.77
C CYS A 255 -3.16 14.19 -2.58
N ASN A 256 -4.19 14.92 -3.03
CA ASN A 256 -4.30 16.37 -2.77
C ASN A 256 -4.75 16.62 -1.32
N ASP A 257 -5.75 15.86 -0.85
CA ASP A 257 -6.41 16.02 0.44
C ASP A 257 -5.93 15.02 1.49
N GLY A 258 -5.01 14.10 1.11
CA GLY A 258 -4.45 13.08 1.99
C GLY A 258 -3.31 13.57 2.89
N PRO A 259 -2.93 12.76 3.87
CA PRO A 259 -1.82 13.07 4.75
C PRO A 259 -0.52 13.18 3.94
N ARG A 260 0.31 14.16 4.31
CA ARG A 260 1.63 14.36 3.72
C ARG A 260 2.70 14.09 4.75
N LYS A 261 3.91 13.82 4.32
CA LYS A 261 5.06 13.62 5.20
C LYS A 261 5.09 14.65 6.33
N GLY A 262 5.19 14.15 7.57
CA GLY A 262 5.14 14.96 8.80
C GLY A 262 3.74 15.15 9.38
N HIS A 263 2.69 14.58 8.75
CA HIS A 263 1.35 14.55 9.32
C HIS A 263 1.35 13.80 10.67
N GLN A 264 0.53 14.29 11.61
CA GLN A 264 0.30 13.65 12.90
C GLN A 264 -1.19 13.28 12.99
N PHE A 265 -1.46 12.01 13.20
CA PHE A 265 -2.81 11.47 13.33
C PHE A 265 -3.42 11.77 14.69
#